data_a621df60590e8b047e6dc63f53e1d0a0
#
_entry.id   a621df60590e8b047e6dc63f53e1d0a0
#
_cell.length_a   1.000
_cell.length_b   1.000
_cell.length_c   1.000
_cell.angle_alpha   90.00
_cell.angle_beta   90.00
_cell.angle_gamma   90.00
#
_symmetry.space_group_name_H-M   'P 1'
#
loop_
_entity.id
_entity.type
_entity.pdbx_description
1 polymer ?
#
loop_
_entity_poly.entity_id
_entity_poly.type
_entity_poly.pdbx_seq_one_letter_code
_entity_poly.pdbx_strand_id
1 'polypeptide(L)'
;MTLWIEWLQTVRYLRPACSRSRTFFWMVLTLMGFCCRADNAGVTSFVRVLNFRGEAYHRFLHLFHSKGVDLDMLTACWVRLCLTLFRPFQVGQRLVCLADGIKAPKEGKRMPAVKYLHQQSASNSKPEYIMGHSLQAISLLVHGSGGQVAAVPLTSRIHEGLVFSNRDARTLLDKLVALLFSVAVVWDRKVLLIADAYYASGNIIRPLLAKGHHLVTRAKSNAVAFLPVPDV
;
A
#
# COMPACT_ATOMS: atom_id res chain seq x y z
N MET A 1 -15.99 -25.81 -8.60
CA MET A 1 -16.91 -24.70 -8.99
C MET A 1 -17.11 -23.67 -7.89
N THR A 2 -17.04 -24.05 -6.62
CA THR A 2 -17.22 -23.22 -5.43
C THR A 2 -16.21 -22.07 -5.31
N LEU A 3 -14.90 -22.32 -5.46
CA LEU A 3 -13.85 -21.33 -5.27
C LEU A 3 -14.00 -20.06 -6.14
N TRP A 4 -14.34 -20.22 -7.43
CA TRP A 4 -14.52 -19.08 -8.34
C TRP A 4 -15.77 -18.26 -8.00
N ILE A 5 -16.80 -18.93 -7.50
CA ILE A 5 -18.04 -18.26 -7.06
C ILE A 5 -17.74 -17.41 -5.81
N GLU A 6 -17.08 -17.98 -4.84
CA GLU A 6 -16.65 -17.30 -3.60
C GLU A 6 -15.71 -16.14 -3.91
N TRP A 7 -14.73 -16.37 -4.80
CA TRP A 7 -13.84 -15.30 -5.27
C TRP A 7 -14.60 -14.16 -5.92
N LEU A 8 -15.53 -14.44 -6.82
CA LEU A 8 -16.34 -13.42 -7.49
C LEU A 8 -17.26 -12.68 -6.51
N GLN A 9 -17.85 -13.38 -5.55
CA GLN A 9 -18.62 -12.77 -4.47
C GLN A 9 -17.76 -11.80 -3.66
N THR A 10 -16.55 -12.22 -3.31
CA THR A 10 -15.57 -11.38 -2.60
C THR A 10 -15.21 -10.14 -3.42
N VAL A 11 -14.89 -10.29 -4.70
CA VAL A 11 -14.55 -9.15 -5.57
C VAL A 11 -15.72 -8.18 -5.75
N ARG A 12 -16.97 -8.63 -5.64
CA ARG A 12 -18.15 -7.75 -5.71
C ARG A 12 -18.17 -6.67 -4.62
N TYR A 13 -17.53 -6.89 -3.48
CA TYR A 13 -17.38 -5.84 -2.45
C TYR A 13 -16.62 -4.61 -2.96
N LEU A 14 -15.83 -4.75 -4.01
CA LEU A 14 -15.07 -3.66 -4.64
C LEU A 14 -15.88 -2.90 -5.70
N ARG A 15 -17.11 -3.37 -6.04
CA ARG A 15 -17.96 -2.77 -7.07
C ARG A 15 -18.22 -1.26 -6.87
N PRO A 16 -18.42 -0.74 -5.63
CA PRO A 16 -18.67 0.69 -5.41
C PRO A 16 -17.52 1.60 -5.88
N ALA A 17 -16.29 1.10 -5.99
CA ALA A 17 -15.15 1.85 -6.50
C ALA A 17 -15.20 2.08 -8.03
N CYS A 18 -16.11 1.43 -8.74
CA CYS A 18 -16.22 1.51 -10.18
C CYS A 18 -17.42 2.36 -10.60
N SER A 19 -17.19 3.36 -11.44
CA SER A 19 -18.23 4.28 -11.93
C SER A 19 -19.34 3.58 -12.75
N ARG A 20 -19.01 2.47 -13.45
CA ARG A 20 -19.93 1.74 -14.33
C ARG A 20 -19.71 0.24 -14.21
N SER A 21 -20.75 -0.56 -14.53
CA SER A 21 -20.66 -2.03 -14.57
C SER A 21 -19.61 -2.54 -15.54
N ARG A 22 -19.43 -1.86 -16.67
CA ARG A 22 -18.36 -2.18 -17.63
C ARG A 22 -16.97 -1.98 -17.06
N THR A 23 -16.74 -0.92 -16.27
CA THR A 23 -15.46 -0.68 -15.56
C THR A 23 -15.20 -1.79 -14.55
N PHE A 24 -16.23 -2.17 -13.79
CA PHE A 24 -16.13 -3.28 -12.84
C PHE A 24 -15.81 -4.61 -13.54
N PHE A 25 -16.45 -4.90 -14.66
CA PHE A 25 -16.15 -6.10 -15.46
C PHE A 25 -14.67 -6.17 -15.85
N TRP A 26 -14.10 -5.09 -16.40
CA TRP A 26 -12.69 -5.04 -16.75
C TRP A 26 -11.76 -5.10 -15.53
N MET A 27 -12.17 -4.54 -14.40
CA MET A 27 -11.44 -4.68 -13.13
C MET A 27 -11.40 -6.14 -12.66
N VAL A 28 -12.52 -6.86 -12.72
CA VAL A 28 -12.59 -8.30 -12.40
C VAL A 28 -11.65 -9.10 -13.29
N LEU A 29 -11.67 -8.87 -14.61
CA LEU A 29 -10.75 -9.53 -15.53
C LEU A 29 -9.28 -9.19 -15.25
N THR A 30 -8.98 -7.96 -14.84
CA THR A 30 -7.62 -7.56 -14.44
C THR A 30 -7.17 -8.34 -13.20
N LEU A 31 -8.03 -8.45 -12.19
CA LEU A 31 -7.74 -9.22 -10.98
C LEU A 31 -7.54 -10.71 -11.30
N MET A 32 -8.38 -11.30 -12.16
CA MET A 32 -8.15 -12.66 -12.66
C MET A 32 -6.81 -12.79 -13.36
N GLY A 33 -6.46 -11.83 -14.23
CA GLY A 33 -5.18 -11.80 -14.91
C GLY A 33 -4.00 -11.76 -13.93
N PHE A 34 -4.10 -11.01 -12.84
CA PHE A 34 -3.09 -11.01 -11.78
C PHE A 34 -2.97 -12.37 -11.07
N CYS A 35 -4.08 -13.05 -10.83
CA CYS A 35 -4.08 -14.38 -10.18
C CYS A 35 -3.52 -15.49 -11.09
N CYS A 36 -3.74 -15.39 -12.40
CA CYS A 36 -3.42 -16.48 -13.34
C CYS A 36 -2.04 -16.32 -14.02
N ARG A 37 -1.48 -15.10 -14.09
CA ARG A 37 -0.20 -14.87 -14.78
C ARG A 37 0.99 -15.42 -13.98
N ALA A 38 1.97 -15.96 -14.71
CA ALA A 38 3.24 -16.41 -14.15
C ALA A 38 4.39 -15.42 -14.38
N ASP A 39 4.16 -14.32 -15.09
CA ASP A 39 5.16 -13.29 -15.41
C ASP A 39 4.86 -11.95 -14.76
N ASN A 40 5.84 -11.04 -14.79
CA ASN A 40 5.71 -9.66 -14.31
C ASN A 40 5.53 -8.65 -15.46
N ALA A 41 5.16 -9.13 -16.67
CA ALA A 41 4.90 -8.26 -17.80
C ALA A 41 3.66 -7.38 -17.58
N GLY A 42 3.46 -6.42 -18.47
CA GLY A 42 2.35 -5.49 -18.38
C GLY A 42 1.02 -6.06 -18.86
N VAL A 43 0.19 -5.22 -19.46
CA VAL A 43 -1.17 -5.55 -19.93
C VAL A 43 -1.20 -6.70 -20.93
N THR A 44 -0.15 -6.88 -21.73
CA THR A 44 -0.02 -8.01 -22.67
C THR A 44 -0.05 -9.37 -21.98
N SER A 45 0.40 -9.45 -20.72
CA SER A 45 0.32 -10.65 -19.91
C SER A 45 -1.12 -11.07 -19.64
N PHE A 46 -2.01 -10.11 -19.32
CA PHE A 46 -3.43 -10.39 -19.10
C PHE A 46 -4.12 -10.89 -20.37
N VAL A 47 -3.81 -10.26 -21.53
CA VAL A 47 -4.37 -10.66 -22.83
C VAL A 47 -3.99 -12.11 -23.15
N ARG A 48 -2.71 -12.48 -22.92
CA ARG A 48 -2.23 -13.84 -23.16
C ARG A 48 -2.85 -14.87 -22.23
N VAL A 49 -2.75 -14.64 -20.91
CA VAL A 49 -3.17 -15.64 -19.91
C VAL A 49 -4.68 -15.86 -19.91
N LEU A 50 -5.47 -14.84 -20.24
CA LEU A 50 -6.91 -14.94 -20.35
C LEU A 50 -7.39 -15.30 -21.76
N ASN A 51 -6.44 -15.57 -22.66
CA ASN A 51 -6.71 -15.95 -24.07
C ASN A 51 -7.64 -14.99 -24.82
N PHE A 52 -7.44 -13.68 -24.60
CA PHE A 52 -8.21 -12.65 -25.31
C PHE A 52 -7.58 -12.31 -26.67
N ARG A 53 -8.42 -11.82 -27.59
CA ARG A 53 -7.95 -11.20 -28.83
C ARG A 53 -7.23 -9.87 -28.56
N GLY A 54 -6.37 -9.43 -29.49
CA GLY A 54 -5.55 -8.24 -29.34
C GLY A 54 -6.32 -6.93 -29.01
N GLU A 55 -7.58 -6.84 -29.43
CA GLU A 55 -8.47 -5.70 -29.11
C GLU A 55 -8.69 -5.50 -27.58
N ALA A 56 -8.62 -6.56 -26.80
CA ALA A 56 -8.73 -6.49 -25.35
C ALA A 56 -7.58 -5.68 -24.71
N TYR A 57 -6.41 -5.63 -25.36
CA TYR A 57 -5.27 -4.83 -24.91
C TYR A 57 -5.64 -3.36 -24.66
N HIS A 58 -6.30 -2.73 -25.61
CA HIS A 58 -6.75 -1.34 -25.49
C HIS A 58 -7.79 -1.14 -24.39
N ARG A 59 -8.63 -2.14 -24.13
CA ARG A 59 -9.62 -2.10 -23.05
C ARG A 59 -8.97 -2.14 -21.67
N PHE A 60 -7.97 -3.00 -21.47
CA PHE A 60 -7.18 -3.02 -20.25
C PHE A 60 -6.39 -1.72 -20.06
N LEU A 61 -5.74 -1.22 -21.11
CA LEU A 61 -5.05 0.09 -21.03
C LEU A 61 -6.02 1.21 -20.63
N HIS A 62 -7.20 1.26 -21.24
CA HIS A 62 -8.21 2.25 -20.91
C HIS A 62 -8.63 2.17 -19.43
N LEU A 63 -8.76 0.97 -18.86
CA LEU A 63 -9.07 0.80 -17.43
C LEU A 63 -8.03 1.52 -16.56
N PHE A 64 -6.74 1.32 -16.84
CA PHE A 64 -5.64 1.91 -16.06
C PHE A 64 -5.47 3.43 -16.27
N HIS A 65 -5.88 3.95 -17.43
CA HIS A 65 -5.74 5.38 -17.75
C HIS A 65 -7.01 6.19 -17.46
N SER A 66 -8.15 5.53 -17.28
CA SER A 66 -9.42 6.20 -17.03
C SER A 66 -9.62 6.53 -15.55
N LYS A 67 -10.47 7.53 -15.29
CA LYS A 67 -10.99 7.82 -13.95
C LYS A 67 -12.18 6.91 -13.57
N GLY A 68 -12.33 5.77 -14.25
CA GLY A 68 -13.44 4.86 -14.04
C GLY A 68 -13.36 4.08 -12.73
N VAL A 69 -12.18 3.96 -12.13
CA VAL A 69 -11.95 3.39 -10.80
C VAL A 69 -11.50 4.50 -9.86
N ASP A 70 -12.27 4.72 -8.80
CA ASP A 70 -11.92 5.60 -7.70
C ASP A 70 -11.00 4.83 -6.73
N LEU A 71 -9.74 5.25 -6.63
CA LEU A 71 -8.73 4.58 -5.82
C LEU A 71 -8.96 4.73 -4.31
N ASP A 72 -9.55 5.83 -3.87
CA ASP A 72 -9.82 6.04 -2.45
C ASP A 72 -11.01 5.20 -2.02
N MET A 73 -12.07 5.16 -2.83
CA MET A 73 -13.19 4.25 -2.63
C MET A 73 -12.75 2.78 -2.71
N LEU A 74 -11.86 2.42 -3.64
CA LEU A 74 -11.31 1.08 -3.75
C LEU A 74 -10.55 0.68 -2.48
N THR A 75 -9.71 1.59 -1.97
CA THR A 75 -9.00 1.39 -0.70
C THR A 75 -9.99 1.21 0.45
N ALA A 76 -11.02 2.03 0.53
CA ALA A 76 -12.05 1.92 1.58
C ALA A 76 -12.81 0.59 1.51
N CYS A 77 -13.23 0.17 0.32
CA CYS A 77 -13.89 -1.13 0.12
C CYS A 77 -12.97 -2.29 0.51
N TRP A 78 -11.71 -2.25 0.09
CA TRP A 78 -10.72 -3.27 0.40
C TRP A 78 -10.43 -3.37 1.90
N VAL A 79 -10.24 -2.23 2.57
CA VAL A 79 -10.03 -2.19 4.03
C VAL A 79 -11.20 -2.81 4.78
N ARG A 80 -12.45 -2.46 4.43
CA ARG A 80 -13.64 -3.06 5.05
C ARG A 80 -13.72 -4.55 4.79
N LEU A 81 -13.42 -4.98 3.58
CA LEU A 81 -13.39 -6.40 3.21
C LEU A 81 -12.33 -7.15 4.04
N CYS A 82 -11.13 -6.60 4.20
CA CYS A 82 -10.10 -7.20 5.03
C CYS A 82 -10.55 -7.38 6.49
N LEU A 83 -11.26 -6.42 7.05
CA LEU A 83 -11.81 -6.52 8.42
C LEU A 83 -12.91 -7.56 8.54
N THR A 84 -13.60 -7.89 7.44
CA THR A 84 -14.62 -8.94 7.40
C THR A 84 -13.99 -10.33 7.25
N LEU A 85 -12.93 -10.43 6.41
CA LEU A 85 -12.32 -11.72 6.07
C LEU A 85 -11.28 -12.17 7.09
N PHE A 86 -10.59 -11.25 7.73
CA PHE A 86 -9.47 -11.56 8.62
C PHE A 86 -9.76 -11.14 10.06
N ARG A 87 -9.15 -11.85 11.00
CA ARG A 87 -9.12 -11.46 12.41
C ARG A 87 -7.93 -10.52 12.67
N PRO A 88 -8.13 -9.20 12.85
CA PRO A 88 -7.03 -8.28 13.09
C PRO A 88 -6.29 -8.57 14.38
N PHE A 89 -4.96 -8.45 14.34
CA PHE A 89 -4.15 -8.44 15.55
C PHE A 89 -4.33 -7.11 16.29
N GLN A 90 -4.49 -7.16 17.60
CA GLN A 90 -4.76 -5.99 18.44
C GLN A 90 -3.87 -5.97 19.66
N VAL A 91 -3.49 -4.77 20.07
CA VAL A 91 -2.84 -4.51 21.36
C VAL A 91 -3.71 -3.50 22.11
N GLY A 92 -4.32 -3.96 23.20
CA GLY A 92 -5.42 -3.23 23.82
C GLY A 92 -6.58 -3.06 22.84
N GLN A 93 -6.99 -1.82 22.62
CA GLN A 93 -8.07 -1.49 21.65
C GLN A 93 -7.53 -0.99 20.29
N ARG A 94 -6.21 -1.10 20.04
CA ARG A 94 -5.58 -0.60 18.82
C ARG A 94 -5.35 -1.71 17.82
N LEU A 95 -5.72 -1.46 16.57
CA LEU A 95 -5.34 -2.34 15.45
C LEU A 95 -3.85 -2.19 15.18
N VAL A 96 -3.15 -3.31 14.98
CA VAL A 96 -1.73 -3.27 14.67
C VAL A 96 -1.54 -3.19 13.16
N CYS A 97 -0.87 -2.14 12.73
CA CYS A 97 -0.48 -1.92 11.33
C CYS A 97 1.04 -1.90 11.20
N LEU A 98 1.49 -2.31 10.03
CA LEU A 98 2.89 -2.25 9.63
C LEU A 98 3.04 -1.18 8.55
N ALA A 99 4.13 -0.41 8.61
CA ALA A 99 4.50 0.53 7.56
C ALA A 99 5.91 0.26 7.08
N ASP A 100 6.07 0.25 5.75
CA ASP A 100 7.39 0.08 5.15
C ASP A 100 7.48 0.80 3.80
N GLY A 101 8.72 1.10 3.41
CA GLY A 101 9.08 1.67 2.13
C GLY A 101 9.58 0.59 1.17
N ILE A 102 8.98 0.53 -0.02
CA ILE A 102 9.34 -0.43 -1.06
C ILE A 102 9.99 0.31 -2.23
N LYS A 103 11.11 -0.19 -2.72
CA LYS A 103 11.77 0.30 -3.93
C LYS A 103 11.60 -0.74 -5.04
N ALA A 104 10.90 -0.37 -6.11
CA ALA A 104 10.64 -1.24 -7.25
C ALA A 104 11.45 -0.78 -8.47
N PRO A 105 12.40 -1.59 -8.98
CA PRO A 105 13.20 -1.23 -10.14
C PRO A 105 12.31 -1.08 -11.38
N LYS A 106 12.63 -0.07 -12.21
CA LYS A 106 11.98 0.24 -13.48
C LYS A 106 13.00 0.78 -14.47
N GLU A 107 12.99 0.25 -15.69
CA GLU A 107 13.94 0.64 -16.72
C GLU A 107 13.50 1.87 -17.56
N GLY A 108 12.23 2.25 -17.47
CA GLY A 108 11.64 3.32 -18.27
C GLY A 108 12.07 4.72 -17.84
N LYS A 109 13.03 5.32 -18.51
CA LYS A 109 13.55 6.67 -18.22
C LYS A 109 12.51 7.80 -18.27
N ARG A 110 11.42 7.62 -19.03
CA ARG A 110 10.34 8.62 -19.20
C ARG A 110 9.08 8.28 -18.40
N MET A 111 9.14 7.28 -17.54
CA MET A 111 8.01 6.88 -16.71
C MET A 111 7.81 7.90 -15.59
N PRO A 112 6.58 8.40 -15.35
CA PRO A 112 6.33 9.32 -14.23
C PRO A 112 6.80 8.72 -12.89
N ALA A 113 7.35 9.56 -12.02
CA ALA A 113 7.85 9.21 -10.68
C ALA A 113 8.99 8.17 -10.62
N VAL A 114 9.57 7.77 -11.75
CA VAL A 114 10.82 7.00 -11.77
C VAL A 114 11.98 7.93 -11.42
N LYS A 115 12.82 7.49 -10.52
CA LYS A 115 14.00 8.24 -10.07
C LYS A 115 15.14 7.31 -9.70
N TYR A 116 16.32 7.90 -9.55
CA TYR A 116 17.51 7.23 -9.05
C TYR A 116 17.37 7.05 -7.54
N LEU A 117 17.41 5.80 -7.08
CA LEU A 117 17.16 5.43 -5.69
C LEU A 117 18.38 4.71 -5.12
N HIS A 118 18.90 5.20 -4.00
CA HIS A 118 19.89 4.47 -3.22
C HIS A 118 19.24 3.31 -2.47
N GLN A 119 19.75 2.10 -2.63
CA GLN A 119 19.31 0.92 -1.88
C GLN A 119 20.18 0.75 -0.64
N GLN A 120 19.60 0.98 0.53
CA GLN A 120 20.23 0.62 1.80
C GLN A 120 20.04 -0.89 2.02
N SER A 121 20.86 -1.71 1.37
CA SER A 121 20.83 -3.16 1.54
C SER A 121 22.15 -3.62 2.13
N ALA A 122 22.09 -4.41 3.19
CA ALA A 122 23.27 -5.11 3.73
C ALA A 122 23.74 -6.27 2.81
N SER A 123 23.00 -6.56 1.73
CA SER A 123 23.31 -7.63 0.79
C SER A 123 24.18 -7.11 -0.35
N ASN A 124 25.39 -7.64 -0.49
CA ASN A 124 26.31 -7.33 -1.60
C ASN A 124 25.81 -7.80 -2.97
N SER A 125 24.72 -8.55 -3.04
CA SER A 125 24.13 -9.05 -4.29
C SER A 125 23.20 -8.05 -4.98
N LYS A 126 22.84 -6.94 -4.32
CA LYS A 126 21.97 -5.91 -4.88
C LYS A 126 22.77 -4.67 -5.24
N PRO A 127 22.52 -4.05 -6.41
CA PRO A 127 23.19 -2.81 -6.76
C PRO A 127 22.86 -1.71 -5.72
N GLU A 128 23.84 -0.90 -5.39
CA GLU A 128 23.70 0.21 -4.43
C GLU A 128 22.63 1.23 -4.89
N TYR A 129 22.50 1.41 -6.20
CA TYR A 129 21.54 2.33 -6.80
C TYR A 129 20.70 1.64 -7.87
N ILE A 130 19.43 2.00 -7.94
CA ILE A 130 18.50 1.57 -8.98
C ILE A 130 17.70 2.74 -9.54
N MET A 131 17.37 2.65 -10.82
CA MET A 131 16.26 3.43 -11.38
C MET A 131 14.95 2.75 -11.00
N GLY A 132 13.99 3.49 -10.44
CA GLY A 132 12.74 2.86 -10.03
C GLY A 132 11.76 3.76 -9.31
N HIS A 133 10.68 3.15 -8.88
CA HIS A 133 9.67 3.77 -8.03
C HIS A 133 9.98 3.53 -6.55
N SER A 134 9.79 4.56 -5.75
CA SER A 134 9.68 4.44 -4.30
C SER A 134 8.20 4.42 -3.93
N LEU A 135 7.77 3.40 -3.20
CA LEU A 135 6.41 3.27 -2.70
C LEU A 135 6.43 3.25 -1.18
N GLN A 136 5.34 3.70 -0.58
CA GLN A 136 5.04 3.43 0.82
C GLN A 136 3.82 2.56 0.92
N ALA A 137 3.83 1.61 1.83
CA ALA A 137 2.77 0.65 2.04
C ALA A 137 2.34 0.63 3.52
N ILE A 138 1.04 0.43 3.72
CA ILE A 138 0.44 0.11 5.01
C ILE A 138 -0.19 -1.26 4.91
N SER A 139 0.14 -2.13 5.87
CA SER A 139 -0.44 -3.47 6.00
C SER A 139 -1.11 -3.63 7.35
N LEU A 140 -2.18 -4.42 7.41
CA LEU A 140 -2.84 -4.84 8.64
C LEU A 140 -2.20 -6.13 9.13
N LEU A 141 -1.80 -6.20 10.39
CA LEU A 141 -1.38 -7.44 11.01
C LEU A 141 -2.62 -8.25 11.40
N VAL A 142 -2.66 -9.51 11.00
CA VAL A 142 -3.80 -10.40 11.23
C VAL A 142 -3.36 -11.73 11.80
N HIS A 143 -4.27 -12.41 12.52
CA HIS A 143 -4.05 -13.78 12.95
C HIS A 143 -4.19 -14.72 11.75
N GLY A 144 -3.16 -15.52 11.52
CA GLY A 144 -3.17 -16.62 10.59
C GLY A 144 -3.57 -17.95 11.24
N SER A 145 -3.48 -19.04 10.49
CA SER A 145 -3.69 -20.38 11.00
C SER A 145 -2.53 -20.82 11.91
N GLY A 146 -2.82 -21.69 12.89
CA GLY A 146 -1.78 -22.27 13.76
C GLY A 146 -1.06 -21.27 14.67
N GLY A 147 -1.68 -20.15 15.05
CA GLY A 147 -1.07 -19.14 15.92
C GLY A 147 -0.07 -18.21 15.22
N GLN A 148 0.11 -18.35 13.92
CA GLN A 148 0.95 -17.45 13.12
C GLN A 148 0.30 -16.08 12.96
N VAL A 149 1.09 -15.10 12.55
CA VAL A 149 0.60 -13.78 12.15
C VAL A 149 1.00 -13.52 10.70
N ALA A 150 0.15 -12.79 10.00
CA ALA A 150 0.39 -12.39 8.61
C ALA A 150 0.13 -10.91 8.42
N ALA A 151 0.82 -10.30 7.45
CA ALA A 151 0.60 -8.92 7.05
C ALA A 151 -0.26 -8.89 5.80
N VAL A 152 -1.45 -8.29 5.88
CA VAL A 152 -2.34 -8.09 4.73
C VAL A 152 -2.15 -6.67 4.21
N PRO A 153 -1.65 -6.46 2.98
CA PRO A 153 -1.48 -5.13 2.41
C PRO A 153 -2.84 -4.43 2.25
N LEU A 154 -2.97 -3.23 2.82
CA LEU A 154 -4.18 -2.42 2.73
C LEU A 154 -4.09 -1.39 1.63
N THR A 155 -2.97 -0.70 1.54
CA THR A 155 -2.76 0.35 0.56
C THR A 155 -1.28 0.59 0.32
N SER A 156 -0.98 1.05 -0.88
CA SER A 156 0.35 1.57 -1.21
C SER A 156 0.22 2.78 -2.15
N ARG A 157 1.18 3.68 -2.10
CA ARG A 157 1.25 4.82 -3.01
C ARG A 157 2.68 5.02 -3.48
N ILE A 158 2.83 5.33 -4.77
CA ILE A 158 4.10 5.76 -5.34
C ILE A 158 4.43 7.14 -4.77
N HIS A 159 5.67 7.28 -4.31
CA HIS A 159 6.20 8.56 -3.90
C HIS A 159 6.73 9.31 -5.13
N GLU A 160 6.03 10.36 -5.54
CA GLU A 160 6.53 11.26 -6.57
C GLU A 160 7.73 12.02 -6.04
N GLY A 161 8.84 11.96 -6.77
CA GLY A 161 10.05 12.67 -6.40
C GLY A 161 9.85 14.18 -6.47
N LEU A 162 10.50 14.92 -5.57
CA LEU A 162 10.52 16.38 -5.54
C LEU A 162 10.98 17.02 -6.88
N VAL A 163 11.71 16.25 -7.71
CA VAL A 163 12.26 16.72 -9.00
C VAL A 163 11.18 16.86 -10.08
N PHE A 164 10.07 16.13 -9.99
CA PHE A 164 9.06 16.09 -11.06
C PHE A 164 7.74 16.80 -10.73
N SER A 165 7.49 17.15 -9.50
CA SER A 165 6.33 17.95 -9.14
C SER A 165 6.65 18.85 -7.95
N ASN A 166 6.88 20.11 -8.22
CA ASN A 166 6.83 21.17 -7.20
C ASN A 166 5.42 21.35 -6.59
N ARG A 167 4.50 20.43 -6.90
CA ARG A 167 3.08 20.51 -6.51
C ARG A 167 2.79 19.91 -5.15
N ASP A 168 3.65 19.02 -4.65
CA ASP A 168 3.46 18.37 -3.36
C ASP A 168 4.71 18.53 -2.49
N ALA A 169 4.67 19.54 -1.61
CA ALA A 169 5.76 19.85 -0.69
C ALA A 169 5.89 18.87 0.48
N ARG A 170 4.96 17.90 0.61
CA ARG A 170 4.98 16.91 1.69
C ARG A 170 6.20 15.98 1.57
N THR A 171 6.84 15.74 2.70
CA THR A 171 7.94 14.76 2.81
C THR A 171 7.42 13.32 2.68
N LEU A 172 8.32 12.35 2.54
CA LEU A 172 7.99 10.92 2.62
C LEU A 172 7.24 10.57 3.91
N LEU A 173 7.66 11.19 5.02
CA LEU A 173 7.07 10.96 6.34
C LEU A 173 5.65 11.51 6.42
N ASP A 174 5.41 12.72 5.90
CA ASP A 174 4.07 13.32 5.86
C ASP A 174 3.11 12.49 4.98
N LYS A 175 3.62 11.94 3.87
CA LYS A 175 2.84 11.07 2.98
C LYS A 175 2.47 9.75 3.64
N LEU A 176 3.36 9.17 4.45
CA LEU A 176 3.03 7.99 5.24
C LEU A 176 1.91 8.28 6.24
N VAL A 177 2.00 9.40 6.96
CA VAL A 177 0.95 9.81 7.92
C VAL A 177 -0.39 9.97 7.22
N ALA A 178 -0.40 10.67 6.07
CA ALA A 178 -1.62 10.84 5.28
C ALA A 178 -2.17 9.50 4.78
N LEU A 179 -1.29 8.58 4.35
CA LEU A 179 -1.68 7.24 3.91
C LEU A 179 -2.28 6.42 5.05
N LEU A 180 -1.69 6.46 6.25
CA LEU A 180 -2.25 5.80 7.42
C LEU A 180 -3.62 6.37 7.80
N PHE A 181 -3.77 7.69 7.79
CA PHE A 181 -5.05 8.33 8.13
C PHE A 181 -6.14 8.02 7.12
N SER A 182 -5.82 7.89 5.83
CA SER A 182 -6.80 7.48 4.82
C SER A 182 -7.35 6.07 5.06
N VAL A 183 -6.56 5.20 5.68
CA VAL A 183 -6.99 3.85 6.09
C VAL A 183 -7.73 3.91 7.43
N ALA A 184 -7.17 4.62 8.43
CA ALA A 184 -7.71 4.65 9.79
C ALA A 184 -9.12 5.25 9.85
N VAL A 185 -9.45 6.21 9.00
CA VAL A 185 -10.79 6.81 8.93
C VAL A 185 -11.87 5.81 8.47
N VAL A 186 -11.48 4.77 7.71
CA VAL A 186 -12.42 3.78 7.19
C VAL A 186 -12.98 2.87 8.28
N TRP A 187 -12.18 2.57 9.29
CA TRP A 187 -12.57 1.65 10.37
C TRP A 187 -12.86 2.33 11.71
N ASP A 188 -12.68 3.64 11.79
CA ASP A 188 -12.91 4.45 12.99
C ASP A 188 -12.28 3.86 14.27
N ARG A 189 -11.07 3.34 14.15
CA ARG A 189 -10.34 2.72 15.27
C ARG A 189 -8.92 3.28 15.38
N LYS A 190 -8.39 3.28 16.60
CA LYS A 190 -7.01 3.68 16.85
C LYS A 190 -6.04 2.61 16.34
N VAL A 191 -4.85 3.05 15.95
CA VAL A 191 -3.81 2.22 15.37
C VAL A 191 -2.57 2.24 16.25
N LEU A 192 -1.92 1.09 16.38
CA LEU A 192 -0.54 0.94 16.77
C LEU A 192 0.27 0.65 15.50
N LEU A 193 0.99 1.65 15.02
CA LEU A 193 1.84 1.53 13.84
C LEU A 193 3.20 0.95 14.23
N ILE A 194 3.63 -0.09 13.55
CA ILE A 194 4.99 -0.64 13.66
C ILE A 194 5.76 -0.27 12.39
N ALA A 195 6.91 0.36 12.55
CA ALA A 195 7.75 0.78 11.42
C ALA A 195 9.23 0.72 11.79
N ASP A 196 10.11 0.78 10.81
CA ASP A 196 11.56 0.77 11.04
C ASP A 196 12.07 2.09 11.63
N ALA A 197 13.37 2.14 11.98
CA ALA A 197 14.00 3.31 12.58
C ALA A 197 14.01 4.57 11.69
N TYR A 198 13.82 4.43 10.37
CA TYR A 198 13.69 5.56 9.46
C TYR A 198 12.50 6.45 9.83
N TYR A 199 11.42 5.84 10.30
CA TYR A 199 10.18 6.53 10.69
C TYR A 199 10.20 7.05 12.14
N ALA A 200 11.27 6.85 12.90
CA ALA A 200 11.46 7.44 14.23
C ALA A 200 11.71 8.97 14.11
N SER A 201 10.66 9.73 13.88
CA SER A 201 10.69 11.18 13.62
C SER A 201 9.50 11.89 14.23
N GLY A 202 9.74 13.11 14.71
CA GLY A 202 8.67 13.99 15.21
C GLY A 202 7.56 14.25 14.17
N ASN A 203 7.89 14.25 12.88
CA ASN A 203 6.91 14.41 11.78
C ASN A 203 5.93 13.22 11.67
N ILE A 204 6.28 12.07 12.22
CA ILE A 204 5.38 10.92 12.33
C ILE A 204 4.73 10.88 13.72
N ILE A 205 5.55 10.95 14.77
CA ILE A 205 5.10 10.72 16.15
C ILE A 205 4.03 11.74 16.55
N ARG A 206 4.28 13.03 16.32
CA ARG A 206 3.35 14.10 16.75
C ARG A 206 1.96 14.00 16.12
N PRO A 207 1.80 13.89 14.77
CA PRO A 207 0.48 13.77 14.17
C PRO A 207 -0.23 12.46 14.56
N LEU A 208 0.49 11.35 14.75
CA LEU A 208 -0.09 10.10 15.23
C LEU A 208 -0.68 10.28 16.63
N LEU A 209 0.10 10.80 17.58
CA LEU A 209 -0.34 11.03 18.96
C LEU A 209 -1.52 12.01 19.03
N ALA A 210 -1.50 13.08 18.24
CA ALA A 210 -2.61 14.05 18.16
C ALA A 210 -3.93 13.41 17.74
N LYS A 211 -3.89 12.30 16.98
CA LYS A 211 -5.06 11.50 16.58
C LYS A 211 -5.30 10.28 17.49
N GLY A 212 -4.52 10.12 18.56
CA GLY A 212 -4.62 8.99 19.49
C GLY A 212 -4.07 7.67 18.93
N HIS A 213 -3.30 7.69 17.84
CA HIS A 213 -2.54 6.56 17.33
C HIS A 213 -1.18 6.51 18.02
N HIS A 214 -0.54 5.34 17.99
CA HIS A 214 0.79 5.17 18.57
C HIS A 214 1.76 4.60 17.52
N LEU A 215 3.05 4.84 17.73
CA LEU A 215 4.14 4.28 16.93
C LEU A 215 5.02 3.39 17.79
N VAL A 216 5.37 2.22 17.28
CA VAL A 216 6.45 1.37 17.77
C VAL A 216 7.54 1.34 16.70
N THR A 217 8.73 1.76 17.07
CA THR A 217 9.88 1.80 16.17
C THR A 217 11.15 1.65 16.96
N ARG A 218 12.24 1.27 16.31
CA ARG A 218 13.57 1.33 16.95
C ARG A 218 14.03 2.78 17.05
N ALA A 219 14.63 3.14 18.18
CA ALA A 219 15.33 4.41 18.27
C ALA A 219 16.52 4.44 17.28
N LYS A 220 16.79 5.62 16.71
CA LYS A 220 18.01 5.84 15.94
C LYS A 220 19.21 5.84 16.87
N SER A 221 20.39 5.45 16.39
CA SER A 221 21.62 5.42 17.18
C SER A 221 22.02 6.79 17.75
N ASN A 222 21.57 7.87 17.10
CA ASN A 222 21.79 9.25 17.53
C ASN A 222 20.57 9.88 18.21
N ALA A 223 19.62 9.07 18.69
CA ALA A 223 18.46 9.58 19.41
C ALA A 223 18.90 10.15 20.78
N VAL A 224 18.40 11.35 21.08
CA VAL A 224 18.62 12.01 22.38
C VAL A 224 17.30 11.99 23.14
N ALA A 225 17.36 11.56 24.40
CA ALA A 225 16.25 11.63 25.33
C ALA A 225 16.52 12.69 26.39
N PHE A 226 15.49 13.45 26.74
CA PHE A 226 15.55 14.41 27.84
C PHE A 226 14.77 13.85 29.02
N LEU A 227 15.37 13.86 30.19
CA LEU A 227 14.65 13.56 31.43
C LEU A 227 13.89 14.82 31.88
N PRO A 228 12.70 14.67 32.48
CA PRO A 228 12.05 15.79 33.15
C PRO A 228 12.98 16.38 34.21
N VAL A 229 12.98 17.69 34.31
CA VAL A 229 13.67 18.36 35.42
C VAL A 229 12.98 17.91 36.72
N PRO A 230 13.72 17.46 37.75
CA PRO A 230 13.10 17.17 39.04
C PRO A 230 12.38 18.43 39.56
N ASP A 231 11.19 18.27 40.06
CA ASP A 231 10.50 19.34 40.76
C ASP A 231 11.35 19.76 41.97
N VAL A 232 11.76 21.02 42.01
CA VAL A 232 12.56 21.60 43.10
C VAL A 232 11.64 22.01 44.23
#